data_f09f88fcb3939f4f94af53146a5debf1
#
_entry.id   f09f88fcb3939f4f94af53146a5debf1
#
_cell.length_a   1.000
_cell.length_b   1.000
_cell.length_c   1.000
_cell.angle_alpha   90.00
_cell.angle_beta   90.00
_cell.angle_gamma   90.00
#
_symmetry.space_group_name_H-M   'P 1'
#
loop_
_entity.id
_entity.type
_entity.pdbx_description
1 polymer ?
#
loop_
_entity_poly.entity_id
_entity_poly.type
_entity_poly.pdbx_seq_one_letter_code
_entity_poly.pdbx_strand_id
1 'polypeptide(L)'
;YYAYGESSDREILNDTDYLLSLTSGVSNPPFMVIDDGWQENHRINEYNGGPWKRGNGKFPDMKALAEKMKEKGVRPGIWVRLLLNEDRKIPGEWRISHNGCLDPSHPEALRYIREDVERICSWGYQLIKHDFSTFDLFGKWGFETNFQTEASGWNFYDRGKTGAEIVKQLYEEIFRAASEYHAVIIGCNTIGHLGAGLMHLNRTGDG
;
A
#
# COMPACT_ATOMS: atom_id res chain seq x y z
N TYR A 1 -16.05 -4.07 -8.19
CA TYR A 1 -15.68 -3.07 -7.19
C TYR A 1 -16.93 -2.63 -6.43
N TYR A 2 -17.06 -3.09 -5.21
CA TYR A 2 -18.13 -2.69 -4.30
C TYR A 2 -17.87 -1.29 -3.76
N ALA A 3 -18.81 -0.70 -3.07
CA ALA A 3 -18.57 0.57 -2.39
C ALA A 3 -17.31 0.48 -1.50
N TYR A 4 -16.57 1.56 -1.40
CA TYR A 4 -15.31 1.62 -0.67
C TYR A 4 -15.40 0.93 0.71
N GLY A 5 -14.55 -0.06 0.95
CA GLY A 5 -14.49 -0.81 2.19
C GLY A 5 -15.68 -1.72 2.50
N GLU A 6 -16.57 -1.96 1.54
CA GLU A 6 -17.75 -2.81 1.74
C GLU A 6 -17.53 -4.29 1.40
N SER A 7 -16.44 -4.64 0.74
CA SER A 7 -16.11 -6.04 0.43
C SER A 7 -15.78 -6.86 1.68
N SER A 8 -15.89 -8.17 1.56
CA SER A 8 -15.49 -9.16 2.57
C SER A 8 -14.70 -10.30 1.92
N ASP A 9 -14.12 -11.18 2.75
CA ASP A 9 -13.41 -12.39 2.28
C ASP A 9 -14.28 -13.26 1.38
N ARG A 10 -15.58 -13.39 1.69
CA ARG A 10 -16.54 -14.14 0.88
C ARG A 10 -16.73 -13.51 -0.49
N GLU A 11 -16.88 -12.21 -0.58
CA GLU A 11 -17.07 -11.49 -1.84
C GLU A 11 -15.81 -11.54 -2.69
N ILE A 12 -14.62 -11.41 -2.08
CA ILE A 12 -13.35 -11.59 -2.79
C ILE A 12 -13.26 -12.99 -3.41
N LEU A 13 -13.69 -14.05 -2.71
CA LEU A 13 -13.67 -15.39 -3.25
C LEU A 13 -14.70 -15.59 -4.37
N ASN A 14 -15.88 -14.97 -4.28
CA ASN A 14 -16.87 -14.99 -5.35
C ASN A 14 -16.38 -14.24 -6.59
N ASP A 15 -15.77 -13.06 -6.40
CA ASP A 15 -15.18 -12.28 -7.49
C ASP A 15 -13.99 -13.01 -8.13
N THR A 16 -13.25 -13.79 -7.33
CA THR A 16 -12.19 -14.66 -7.84
C THR A 16 -12.75 -15.71 -8.82
N ASP A 17 -13.85 -16.35 -8.48
CA ASP A 17 -14.52 -17.31 -9.37
C ASP A 17 -15.00 -16.64 -10.66
N TYR A 18 -15.57 -15.44 -10.55
CA TYR A 18 -15.98 -14.66 -11.72
C TYR A 18 -14.79 -14.26 -12.60
N LEU A 19 -13.71 -13.75 -12.01
CA LEU A 19 -12.46 -13.41 -12.72
C LEU A 19 -11.93 -14.62 -13.49
N LEU A 20 -11.88 -15.79 -12.85
CA LEU A 20 -11.42 -17.02 -13.50
C LEU A 20 -12.30 -17.44 -14.66
N SER A 21 -13.62 -17.22 -14.59
CA SER A 21 -14.52 -17.47 -15.72
C SER A 21 -14.22 -16.59 -16.94
N LEU A 22 -13.77 -15.35 -16.71
CA LEU A 22 -13.40 -14.40 -17.77
C LEU A 22 -12.01 -14.69 -18.36
N THR A 23 -11.14 -15.33 -17.57
CA THR A 23 -9.73 -15.60 -17.94
C THR A 23 -9.49 -17.07 -18.30
N SER A 24 -10.55 -17.82 -18.56
CA SER A 24 -10.45 -19.23 -19.00
C SER A 24 -9.59 -19.33 -20.27
N GLY A 25 -8.59 -20.18 -20.24
CA GLY A 25 -7.64 -20.34 -21.35
C GLY A 25 -6.41 -19.42 -21.32
N VAL A 26 -6.31 -18.52 -20.36
CA VAL A 26 -5.09 -17.74 -20.12
C VAL A 26 -4.09 -18.58 -19.31
N SER A 27 -2.91 -18.79 -19.85
CA SER A 27 -1.87 -19.63 -19.20
C SER A 27 -1.23 -18.97 -17.97
N ASN A 28 -1.26 -17.63 -17.89
CA ASN A 28 -0.68 -16.88 -16.78
C ASN A 28 -1.77 -16.51 -15.79
N PRO A 29 -1.72 -16.99 -14.53
CA PRO A 29 -2.75 -16.70 -13.55
C PRO A 29 -2.96 -15.19 -13.34
N PRO A 30 -4.21 -14.69 -13.34
CA PRO A 30 -4.48 -13.29 -13.10
C PRO A 30 -4.21 -12.92 -11.64
N PHE A 31 -3.98 -11.63 -11.37
CA PHE A 31 -4.01 -11.11 -10.02
C PHE A 31 -5.45 -10.76 -9.60
N MET A 32 -5.81 -11.17 -8.39
CA MET A 32 -7.00 -10.67 -7.70
C MET A 32 -6.55 -9.79 -6.54
N VAL A 33 -6.91 -8.50 -6.57
CA VAL A 33 -6.42 -7.52 -5.61
C VAL A 33 -7.54 -7.14 -4.63
N ILE A 34 -7.28 -7.33 -3.34
CA ILE A 34 -8.13 -6.82 -2.27
C ILE A 34 -7.80 -5.33 -2.11
N ASP A 35 -8.79 -4.48 -2.36
CA ASP A 35 -8.64 -3.03 -2.23
C ASP A 35 -8.89 -2.56 -0.78
N ASP A 36 -8.94 -1.25 -0.54
CA ASP A 36 -9.15 -0.64 0.77
C ASP A 36 -10.36 -1.25 1.52
N GLY A 37 -10.24 -1.38 2.83
CA GLY A 37 -11.32 -1.86 3.70
C GLY A 37 -11.08 -3.20 4.39
N TRP A 38 -9.92 -3.83 4.18
CA TRP A 38 -9.56 -5.10 4.81
C TRP A 38 -8.91 -4.95 6.19
N GLN A 39 -8.19 -3.85 6.40
CA GLN A 39 -7.33 -3.62 7.57
C GLN A 39 -8.14 -3.33 8.85
N GLU A 40 -7.57 -3.70 9.99
CA GLU A 40 -8.13 -3.29 11.29
C GLU A 40 -8.24 -1.77 11.37
N ASN A 41 -9.16 -1.24 12.12
CA ASN A 41 -9.46 0.19 12.27
C ASN A 41 -10.02 0.89 11.02
N HIS A 42 -10.21 0.18 9.90
CA HIS A 42 -10.87 0.79 8.74
C HIS A 42 -12.26 1.33 9.13
N ARG A 43 -12.55 2.56 8.69
CA ARG A 43 -13.86 3.22 8.84
C ARG A 43 -14.25 3.85 7.52
N ILE A 44 -15.39 3.45 6.99
CA ILE A 44 -15.89 3.96 5.71
C ILE A 44 -15.95 5.49 5.75
N ASN A 45 -15.36 6.13 4.74
CA ASN A 45 -15.28 7.59 4.56
C ASN A 45 -14.58 8.37 5.70
N GLU A 46 -13.92 7.68 6.62
CA GLU A 46 -13.23 8.34 7.73
C GLU A 46 -11.75 8.02 7.79
N TYR A 47 -11.38 6.73 7.71
CA TYR A 47 -10.00 6.31 7.90
C TYR A 47 -9.67 5.07 7.07
N ASN A 48 -8.66 5.18 6.22
CA ASN A 48 -8.18 4.12 5.33
C ASN A 48 -6.67 3.81 5.50
N GLY A 49 -6.14 4.02 6.69
CA GLY A 49 -4.76 3.68 7.06
C GLY A 49 -4.66 2.40 7.89
N GLY A 50 -3.44 2.09 8.31
CA GLY A 50 -3.14 0.97 9.19
C GLY A 50 -3.58 1.17 10.66
N PRO A 51 -3.25 0.22 11.54
CA PRO A 51 -2.13 -0.72 11.43
C PRO A 51 -2.38 -1.86 10.43
N TRP A 52 -1.30 -2.29 9.77
CA TRP A 52 -1.32 -3.32 8.72
C TRP A 52 -1.03 -4.72 9.29
N LYS A 53 -1.44 -4.98 10.54
CA LYS A 53 -1.05 -6.18 11.30
C LYS A 53 -2.02 -7.34 11.14
N ARG A 54 -3.27 -7.06 10.81
CA ARG A 54 -4.34 -8.05 10.64
C ARG A 54 -5.53 -7.44 9.90
N GLY A 55 -6.41 -8.30 9.43
CA GLY A 55 -7.69 -7.88 8.89
C GLY A 55 -8.71 -7.52 9.97
N ASN A 56 -9.82 -6.95 9.55
CA ASN A 56 -10.98 -6.66 10.40
C ASN A 56 -11.98 -7.82 10.43
N GLY A 57 -13.17 -7.61 10.99
CA GLY A 57 -14.19 -8.65 11.09
C GLY A 57 -14.75 -9.19 9.76
N LYS A 58 -14.59 -8.44 8.66
CA LYS A 58 -14.93 -8.89 7.30
C LYS A 58 -13.80 -9.70 6.66
N PHE A 59 -12.60 -9.61 7.19
CA PHE A 59 -11.36 -10.25 6.73
C PHE A 59 -10.63 -10.88 7.92
N PRO A 60 -11.18 -11.88 8.56
CA PRO A 60 -10.68 -12.38 9.85
C PRO A 60 -9.32 -13.07 9.78
N ASP A 61 -8.97 -13.63 8.63
CA ASP A 61 -7.69 -14.31 8.42
C ASP A 61 -7.14 -14.04 7.02
N MET A 62 -6.26 -13.06 6.92
CA MET A 62 -5.65 -12.61 5.66
C MET A 62 -4.75 -13.67 5.03
N LYS A 63 -4.08 -14.49 5.85
CA LYS A 63 -3.23 -15.57 5.36
C LYS A 63 -4.07 -16.69 4.75
N ALA A 64 -5.08 -17.17 5.47
CA ALA A 64 -5.98 -18.17 4.96
C ALA A 64 -6.74 -17.72 3.70
N LEU A 65 -7.08 -16.42 3.61
CA LEU A 65 -7.69 -15.87 2.40
C LEU A 65 -6.73 -15.92 1.20
N ALA A 66 -5.47 -15.52 1.38
CA ALA A 66 -4.47 -15.60 0.32
C ALA A 66 -4.25 -17.07 -0.14
N GLU A 67 -4.24 -18.02 0.78
CA GLU A 67 -4.13 -19.46 0.46
C GLU A 67 -5.32 -19.94 -0.39
N LYS A 68 -6.55 -19.60 0.03
CA LYS A 68 -7.77 -19.94 -0.74
C LYS A 68 -7.79 -19.30 -2.14
N MET A 69 -7.33 -18.06 -2.28
CA MET A 69 -7.21 -17.40 -3.58
C MET A 69 -6.25 -18.15 -4.50
N LYS A 70 -5.09 -18.59 -3.96
CA LYS A 70 -4.12 -19.41 -4.71
C LYS A 70 -4.69 -20.77 -5.10
N GLU A 71 -5.37 -21.45 -4.19
CA GLU A 71 -6.03 -22.73 -4.44
C GLU A 71 -7.06 -22.64 -5.58
N LYS A 72 -7.76 -21.50 -5.70
CA LYS A 72 -8.66 -21.21 -6.81
C LYS A 72 -7.94 -20.97 -8.14
N GLY A 73 -6.67 -20.58 -8.13
CA GLY A 73 -5.87 -20.39 -9.34
C GLY A 73 -5.54 -18.94 -9.68
N VAL A 74 -5.73 -17.99 -8.75
CA VAL A 74 -5.28 -16.59 -8.93
C VAL A 74 -4.05 -16.28 -8.10
N ARG A 75 -3.37 -15.19 -8.44
CA ARG A 75 -2.30 -14.61 -7.62
C ARG A 75 -2.89 -13.55 -6.68
N PRO A 76 -2.79 -13.72 -5.34
CA PRO A 76 -3.33 -12.74 -4.41
C PRO A 76 -2.59 -11.42 -4.47
N GLY A 77 -3.34 -10.32 -4.51
CA GLY A 77 -2.85 -8.95 -4.37
C GLY A 77 -3.56 -8.23 -3.24
N ILE A 78 -2.95 -7.16 -2.74
CA ILE A 78 -3.49 -6.39 -1.62
C ILE A 78 -3.12 -4.92 -1.75
N TRP A 79 -4.06 -4.06 -1.39
CA TRP A 79 -3.88 -2.62 -1.29
C TRP A 79 -3.36 -2.23 0.10
N VAL A 80 -2.49 -1.22 0.13
CA VAL A 80 -1.96 -0.61 1.35
C VAL A 80 -1.71 0.89 1.19
N ARG A 81 -1.85 1.63 2.28
CA ARG A 81 -1.44 3.02 2.47
C ARG A 81 -0.42 3.09 3.61
N LEU A 82 0.80 2.70 3.32
CA LEU A 82 1.83 2.38 4.32
C LEU A 82 2.20 3.54 5.24
N LEU A 83 2.07 4.78 4.78
CA LEU A 83 2.45 5.95 5.56
C LEU A 83 1.39 6.34 6.60
N LEU A 84 0.11 6.06 6.37
CA LEU A 84 -0.94 6.38 7.31
C LEU A 84 -1.20 5.23 8.28
N ASN A 85 -0.99 5.44 9.58
CA ASN A 85 -1.08 4.38 10.58
C ASN A 85 -1.46 4.92 11.97
N GLU A 86 -2.58 4.42 12.54
CA GLU A 86 -3.09 4.77 13.87
C GLU A 86 -2.50 3.93 15.02
N ASP A 87 -1.51 3.07 14.78
CA ASP A 87 -0.91 2.31 15.87
C ASP A 87 -0.30 3.25 16.92
N ARG A 88 -0.88 3.27 18.11
CA ARG A 88 -0.45 4.12 19.23
C ARG A 88 0.92 3.75 19.80
N LYS A 89 1.46 2.59 19.41
CA LYS A 89 2.81 2.16 19.80
C LYS A 89 3.89 2.82 18.95
N ILE A 90 3.52 3.44 17.84
CA ILE A 90 4.44 4.17 16.99
C ILE A 90 4.75 5.53 17.65
N PRO A 91 6.02 5.82 17.96
CA PRO A 91 6.42 7.09 18.56
C PRO A 91 6.05 8.30 17.69
N GLY A 92 5.70 9.41 18.32
CA GLY A 92 5.33 10.64 17.62
C GLY A 92 6.47 11.23 16.78
N GLU A 93 7.71 11.04 17.21
CA GLU A 93 8.93 11.48 16.49
C GLU A 93 9.17 10.73 15.16
N TRP A 94 8.51 9.59 14.94
CA TRP A 94 8.55 8.87 13.65
C TRP A 94 7.54 9.40 12.64
N ARG A 95 6.81 10.45 12.99
CA ARG A 95 5.71 10.97 12.19
C ARG A 95 6.01 12.36 11.64
N ILE A 96 5.51 12.60 10.46
CA ILE A 96 5.48 13.96 9.87
C ILE A 96 4.57 14.83 10.74
N SER A 97 5.10 15.94 11.21
CA SER A 97 4.50 16.73 12.30
C SER A 97 3.11 17.30 12.00
N HIS A 98 2.79 17.55 10.73
CA HIS A 98 1.54 18.24 10.41
C HIS A 98 0.39 17.31 10.03
N ASN A 99 0.64 16.07 9.61
CA ASN A 99 -0.43 15.13 9.19
C ASN A 99 -0.41 13.79 9.93
N GLY A 100 0.62 13.52 10.73
CA GLY A 100 0.74 12.29 11.51
C GLY A 100 1.08 11.04 10.70
N CYS A 101 1.34 11.15 9.40
CA CYS A 101 1.85 10.05 8.59
C CYS A 101 3.28 9.68 9.02
N LEU A 102 3.68 8.43 8.75
CA LEU A 102 5.06 7.99 9.00
C LEU A 102 6.03 8.77 8.13
N ASP A 103 7.13 9.19 8.74
CA ASP A 103 8.20 9.91 8.04
C ASP A 103 9.23 8.90 7.49
N PRO A 104 9.27 8.66 6.17
CA PRO A 104 10.21 7.69 5.61
C PRO A 104 11.65 8.16 5.65
N SER A 105 11.93 9.41 6.02
CA SER A 105 13.30 9.86 6.28
C SER A 105 13.81 9.47 7.68
N HIS A 106 12.88 9.09 8.59
CA HIS A 106 13.25 8.55 9.90
C HIS A 106 13.57 7.05 9.78
N PRO A 107 14.78 6.60 10.19
CA PRO A 107 15.22 5.22 9.94
C PRO A 107 14.31 4.16 10.58
N GLU A 108 13.81 4.42 11.78
CA GLU A 108 12.91 3.49 12.46
C GLU A 108 11.50 3.45 11.84
N ALA A 109 10.98 4.58 11.34
CA ALA A 109 9.73 4.61 10.61
C ALA A 109 9.86 3.85 9.29
N LEU A 110 10.98 4.02 8.58
CA LEU A 110 11.27 3.29 7.35
C LEU A 110 11.38 1.78 7.60
N ARG A 111 12.06 1.38 8.68
CA ARG A 111 12.13 -0.03 9.12
C ARG A 111 10.75 -0.60 9.42
N TYR A 112 9.89 0.16 10.10
CA TYR A 112 8.52 -0.26 10.40
C TYR A 112 7.69 -0.47 9.12
N ILE A 113 7.83 0.43 8.13
CA ILE A 113 7.19 0.28 6.81
C ILE A 113 7.66 -1.01 6.13
N ARG A 114 8.96 -1.30 6.17
CA ARG A 114 9.51 -2.55 5.64
C ARG A 114 8.88 -3.78 6.31
N GLU A 115 8.82 -3.79 7.63
CA GLU A 115 8.22 -4.89 8.40
C GLU A 115 6.75 -5.13 8.06
N ASP A 116 6.00 -4.07 7.74
CA ASP A 116 4.61 -4.20 7.29
C ASP A 116 4.53 -4.85 5.90
N VAL A 117 5.41 -4.47 4.96
CA VAL A 117 5.48 -5.10 3.63
C VAL A 117 5.88 -6.58 3.74
N GLU A 118 6.94 -6.89 4.49
CA GLU A 118 7.42 -8.26 4.72
C GLU A 118 6.32 -9.14 5.34
N ARG A 119 5.59 -8.62 6.33
CA ARG A 119 4.46 -9.32 6.97
C ARG A 119 3.38 -9.67 5.96
N ILE A 120 2.95 -8.71 5.16
CA ILE A 120 1.92 -8.90 4.14
C ILE A 120 2.36 -9.93 3.10
N CYS A 121 3.59 -9.82 2.61
CA CYS A 121 4.16 -10.81 1.70
C CYS A 121 4.25 -12.21 2.34
N SER A 122 4.58 -12.29 3.64
CA SER A 122 4.64 -13.56 4.39
C SER A 122 3.28 -14.25 4.53
N TRP A 123 2.17 -13.52 4.43
CA TRP A 123 0.83 -14.10 4.34
C TRP A 123 0.55 -14.74 2.97
N GLY A 124 1.41 -14.48 1.99
CA GLY A 124 1.29 -15.08 0.67
C GLY A 124 0.76 -14.14 -0.41
N TYR A 125 0.62 -12.85 -0.14
CA TYR A 125 0.28 -11.86 -1.16
C TYR A 125 1.47 -11.65 -2.10
N GLN A 126 1.19 -11.68 -3.40
CA GLN A 126 2.18 -11.62 -4.48
C GLN A 126 2.14 -10.28 -5.24
N LEU A 127 1.24 -9.39 -4.84
CA LEU A 127 1.15 -8.04 -5.38
C LEU A 127 0.78 -7.07 -4.27
N ILE A 128 1.57 -6.01 -4.16
CA ILE A 128 1.32 -4.87 -3.28
C ILE A 128 0.88 -3.67 -4.13
N LYS A 129 -0.36 -3.22 -3.97
CA LYS A 129 -0.83 -1.94 -4.49
C LYS A 129 -0.56 -0.87 -3.44
N HIS A 130 0.55 -0.14 -3.60
CA HIS A 130 0.94 0.94 -2.70
C HIS A 130 0.32 2.26 -3.14
N ASP A 131 -0.41 2.91 -2.24
CA ASP A 131 -1.22 4.08 -2.56
C ASP A 131 -0.91 5.29 -1.67
N PHE A 132 -1.34 6.47 -2.09
CA PHE A 132 -1.36 7.73 -1.35
C PHE A 132 -0.01 8.36 -0.99
N SER A 133 1.12 7.82 -1.42
CA SER A 133 2.42 8.34 -0.97
C SER A 133 2.63 9.82 -1.29
N THR A 134 2.16 10.30 -2.44
CA THR A 134 2.26 11.71 -2.80
C THR A 134 1.45 12.60 -1.84
N PHE A 135 0.21 12.22 -1.59
CA PHE A 135 -0.66 12.96 -0.68
C PHE A 135 -0.15 12.93 0.77
N ASP A 136 0.26 11.76 1.24
CA ASP A 136 0.75 11.58 2.61
C ASP A 136 2.06 12.33 2.88
N LEU A 137 2.93 12.42 1.87
CA LEU A 137 4.20 13.13 2.00
C LEU A 137 4.09 14.64 1.78
N PHE A 138 3.22 15.09 0.88
CA PHE A 138 3.22 16.50 0.44
C PHE A 138 1.88 17.22 0.68
N GLY A 139 0.85 16.54 1.18
CA GLY A 139 -0.49 17.13 1.38
C GLY A 139 -1.19 17.52 0.08
N LYS A 140 -0.74 17.00 -1.06
CA LYS A 140 -1.24 17.32 -2.40
C LYS A 140 -1.30 16.06 -3.25
N TRP A 141 -2.29 15.99 -4.11
CA TRP A 141 -2.35 14.99 -5.17
C TRP A 141 -1.29 15.27 -6.26
N GLY A 142 -0.92 14.25 -7.01
CA GLY A 142 0.07 14.38 -8.07
C GLY A 142 -0.24 15.50 -9.07
N PHE A 143 -1.51 15.63 -9.47
CA PHE A 143 -1.95 16.69 -10.41
C PHE A 143 -1.99 18.10 -9.80
N GLU A 144 -1.98 18.23 -8.48
CA GLU A 144 -1.90 19.52 -7.77
C GLU A 144 -0.46 19.98 -7.55
N THR A 145 0.51 19.08 -7.74
CA THR A 145 1.92 19.43 -7.59
C THR A 145 2.38 20.28 -8.78
N ASN A 146 2.86 21.46 -8.46
CA ASN A 146 3.56 22.33 -9.38
C ASN A 146 4.97 22.58 -8.85
N PHE A 147 5.63 23.67 -9.20
CA PHE A 147 6.96 24.00 -8.70
C PHE A 147 7.04 24.19 -7.14
N GLN A 148 5.90 24.23 -6.45
CA GLN A 148 5.84 24.19 -4.98
C GLN A 148 5.32 22.82 -4.53
N THR A 149 6.21 21.88 -4.40
CA THR A 149 5.87 20.51 -3.97
C THR A 149 5.69 20.37 -2.47
N GLU A 150 6.22 21.31 -1.69
CA GLU A 150 6.15 21.25 -0.22
C GLU A 150 5.25 22.35 0.33
N ALA A 151 4.36 21.98 1.25
CA ALA A 151 3.62 22.97 2.04
C ALA A 151 4.59 23.67 3.02
N SER A 152 4.39 24.96 3.26
CA SER A 152 5.17 25.68 4.26
C SER A 152 5.02 25.04 5.64
N GLY A 153 6.11 24.75 6.31
CA GLY A 153 6.12 24.13 7.64
C GLY A 153 6.33 22.60 7.65
N TRP A 154 6.58 21.98 6.51
CA TRP A 154 6.95 20.57 6.43
C TRP A 154 8.32 20.33 7.04
N ASN A 155 8.36 19.41 7.97
CA ASN A 155 9.57 19.06 8.68
C ASN A 155 9.76 17.54 8.63
N PHE A 156 10.49 17.07 7.64
CA PHE A 156 11.01 15.72 7.66
C PHE A 156 12.14 15.60 8.71
N TYR A 157 12.31 14.42 9.25
CA TYR A 157 13.36 14.09 10.21
C TYR A 157 14.76 14.38 9.63
N ASP A 158 15.00 13.88 8.41
CA ASP A 158 16.29 14.13 7.73
C ASP A 158 16.24 15.43 6.92
N ARG A 159 16.76 16.48 7.51
CA ARG A 159 16.87 17.82 6.90
C ARG A 159 17.93 17.93 5.81
N GLY A 160 18.79 16.93 5.66
CA GLY A 160 19.83 16.88 4.65
C GLY A 160 19.36 16.35 3.31
N LYS A 161 18.13 15.77 3.25
CA LYS A 161 17.56 15.19 2.04
C LYS A 161 16.51 16.10 1.40
N THR A 162 16.47 16.07 0.08
CA THR A 162 15.36 16.64 -0.68
C THR A 162 14.12 15.76 -0.61
N GLY A 163 12.93 16.31 -0.88
CA GLY A 163 11.70 15.54 -0.95
C GLY A 163 11.79 14.38 -1.97
N ALA A 164 12.48 14.59 -3.09
CA ALA A 164 12.69 13.55 -4.10
C ALA A 164 13.54 12.37 -3.57
N GLU A 165 14.59 12.65 -2.81
CA GLU A 165 15.41 11.62 -2.18
C GLU A 165 14.64 10.83 -1.12
N ILE A 166 13.77 11.50 -0.34
CA ILE A 166 12.91 10.86 0.66
C ILE A 166 11.90 9.93 -0.01
N VAL A 167 11.24 10.39 -1.07
CA VAL A 167 10.31 9.55 -1.85
C VAL A 167 11.01 8.35 -2.45
N LYS A 168 12.18 8.56 -3.06
CA LYS A 168 12.95 7.47 -3.66
C LYS A 168 13.38 6.45 -2.61
N GLN A 169 13.84 6.90 -1.45
CA GLN A 169 14.19 6.02 -0.32
C GLN A 169 13.01 5.16 0.14
N LEU A 170 11.80 5.74 0.22
CA LEU A 170 10.58 4.98 0.53
C LEU A 170 10.34 3.88 -0.51
N TYR A 171 10.40 4.22 -1.79
CA TYR A 171 10.14 3.25 -2.87
C TYR A 171 11.21 2.16 -2.94
N GLU A 172 12.47 2.51 -2.72
CA GLU A 172 13.58 1.54 -2.62
C GLU A 172 13.35 0.54 -1.48
N GLU A 173 12.88 1.00 -0.34
CA GLU A 173 12.62 0.12 0.81
C GLU A 173 11.45 -0.82 0.57
N ILE A 174 10.34 -0.31 0.01
CA ILE A 174 9.19 -1.13 -0.37
C ILE A 174 9.60 -2.16 -1.43
N PHE A 175 10.35 -1.75 -2.45
CA PHE A 175 10.82 -2.63 -3.51
C PHE A 175 11.73 -3.73 -2.96
N ARG A 176 12.67 -3.38 -2.10
CA ARG A 176 13.59 -4.35 -1.47
C ARG A 176 12.82 -5.40 -0.67
N ALA A 177 11.93 -4.95 0.22
CA ALA A 177 11.11 -5.84 1.05
C ALA A 177 10.23 -6.78 0.20
N ALA A 178 9.54 -6.25 -0.80
CA ALA A 178 8.68 -7.04 -1.68
C ALA A 178 9.46 -8.02 -2.57
N SER A 179 10.67 -7.63 -3.02
CA SER A 179 11.51 -8.44 -3.89
C SER A 179 12.01 -9.72 -3.22
N GLU A 180 12.23 -9.71 -1.91
CA GLU A 180 12.61 -10.90 -1.14
C GLU A 180 11.54 -12.00 -1.22
N TYR A 181 10.29 -11.62 -1.48
CA TYR A 181 9.14 -12.53 -1.64
C TYR A 181 8.69 -12.67 -3.11
N HIS A 182 9.44 -12.13 -4.06
CA HIS A 182 9.07 -12.07 -5.49
C HIS A 182 7.69 -11.42 -5.72
N ALA A 183 7.30 -10.47 -4.88
CA ALA A 183 6.05 -9.76 -5.02
C ALA A 183 6.15 -8.60 -6.02
N VAL A 184 5.08 -8.40 -6.79
CA VAL A 184 4.92 -7.30 -7.75
C VAL A 184 4.44 -6.05 -7.01
N ILE A 185 4.94 -4.88 -7.41
CA ILE A 185 4.48 -3.60 -6.86
C ILE A 185 3.72 -2.82 -7.93
N ILE A 186 2.53 -2.35 -7.56
CA ILE A 186 1.78 -1.34 -8.31
C ILE A 186 1.81 -0.04 -7.50
N GLY A 187 2.36 1.01 -8.08
CA GLY A 187 2.25 2.37 -7.58
C GLY A 187 0.88 2.96 -7.92
N CYS A 188 0.24 3.59 -6.92
CA CYS A 188 -1.00 4.31 -7.06
C CYS A 188 -0.87 5.63 -6.28
N ASN A 189 -1.19 6.77 -6.90
CA ASN A 189 -0.93 8.09 -6.32
C ASN A 189 0.53 8.26 -5.86
N THR A 190 1.44 7.84 -6.71
CA THR A 190 2.89 7.87 -6.50
C THR A 190 3.56 8.75 -7.54
N ILE A 191 4.78 9.19 -7.26
CA ILE A 191 5.55 9.99 -8.21
C ILE A 191 6.24 9.04 -9.20
N GLY A 192 5.65 8.87 -10.38
CA GLY A 192 6.02 7.84 -11.35
C GLY A 192 7.50 7.84 -11.76
N HIS A 193 8.07 9.01 -12.03
CA HIS A 193 9.48 9.10 -12.44
C HIS A 193 10.46 8.74 -11.31
N LEU A 194 10.11 8.95 -10.04
CA LEU A 194 10.91 8.51 -8.90
C LEU A 194 10.75 7.01 -8.61
N GLY A 195 9.65 6.42 -9.07
CA GLY A 195 9.39 4.98 -8.98
C GLY A 195 9.98 4.15 -10.12
N ALA A 196 10.63 4.79 -11.11
CA ALA A 196 11.21 4.10 -12.25
C ALA A 196 12.25 3.04 -11.81
N GLY A 197 12.02 1.77 -12.20
CA GLY A 197 12.83 0.63 -11.77
C GLY A 197 12.53 0.12 -10.34
N LEU A 198 11.66 0.78 -9.58
CA LEU A 198 11.26 0.42 -8.21
C LEU A 198 9.80 -0.03 -8.11
N MET A 199 9.05 0.10 -9.19
CA MET A 199 7.68 -0.39 -9.33
C MET A 199 7.54 -1.14 -10.64
N HIS A 200 6.78 -2.21 -10.65
CA HIS A 200 6.51 -3.02 -11.84
C HIS A 200 5.45 -2.37 -12.73
N LEU A 201 4.48 -1.72 -12.10
CA LEU A 201 3.39 -0.99 -12.72
C LEU A 201 3.15 0.31 -11.95
N ASN A 202 2.67 1.35 -12.62
CA ASN A 202 2.29 2.59 -11.98
C ASN A 202 1.02 3.15 -12.62
N ARG A 203 0.04 3.50 -11.81
CA ARG A 203 -1.15 4.22 -12.27
C ARG A 203 -0.78 5.67 -12.54
N THR A 204 -1.09 6.18 -13.73
CA THR A 204 -0.68 7.50 -14.21
C THR A 204 -1.73 8.60 -14.03
N GLY A 205 -2.87 8.28 -13.45
CA GLY A 205 -3.94 9.24 -13.16
C GLY A 205 -4.60 8.96 -11.83
N ASP A 206 -5.13 10.01 -11.23
CA ASP A 206 -6.01 9.94 -10.07
C ASP A 206 -7.44 9.89 -10.64
N GLY A 207 -7.85 8.73 -11.08
CA GLY A 207 -9.13 8.53 -11.73
C GLY A 207 -10.30 8.70 -10.79
#